data_78467c27dd849f6291fbc90e85c7c94d
#
_entry.id   78467c27dd849f6291fbc90e85c7c94d
#
_cell.length_a   1.000
_cell.length_b   1.000
_cell.length_c   1.000
_cell.angle_alpha   90.00
_cell.angle_beta   90.00
_cell.angle_gamma   90.00
#
_symmetry.space_group_name_H-M   'P 1'
#
loop_
_entity.id
_entity.type
_entity.pdbx_description
1 polymer ?
#
loop_
_entity_poly.entity_id
_entity_poly.type
_entity_poly.pdbx_seq_one_letter_code
_entity_poly.pdbx_strand_id
1 'polypeptide(L)'
;MSSDAPALLSVEEANARLLAPGSPFELTEEEVLGETMQVYKTRARSLPQLLQASAAHGDKDYMVFSDGRRWTYADHLAEVASVAAAFRDRYGIGKGDHVAILAANAPEWVLSYWATVSLGAVVISMNGWWQGDEIRYGLDLTKPKLLLVDERRKERLAEMDGEPGMPVVSFEQDFDSIRAHAPGCNLPDTPIEEDDPCLLLFTSGTTGRPKGALVSHRTLVAFTMSSFFIGARRAMTEPPAGEPGATLAPFPLFHLSGSMGSTTATLAGGGTSVWPMGRFDPTRIIQLSIEENITSWSGATTHVFRLIDHPDIEKLDTSRFSSVGVGGSASTPELLRAVAEKFPQLENSVGSGYGSSETGGLVSYANNAMLREAANCVGPPLPTVQIRIADEGGQDVPEGEAGRVCVRSPLVMLEYLNNPKANAENFLPGRWIDTGDLGRMIDGRLHIESRLRDMIIRGGENIYPAEIENRIELHPDVAEVAVHGVDDRELGQRVKAVVVPNEGSDPSEDAIRDFCAETLAYFKVPELIEIRREPLPRNATGKVMKHVLEGLGENTFVEE
;
A
#
# COMPACT_ATOMS: atom_id res chain seq x y z
N MET A 1 15.44 -35.67 21.48
CA MET A 1 15.65 -34.31 22.01
C MET A 1 14.30 -33.65 21.93
N SER A 2 13.65 -33.41 23.07
CA SER A 2 12.32 -32.75 23.11
C SER A 2 12.49 -31.32 22.65
N SER A 3 11.82 -30.96 21.58
CA SER A 3 11.74 -29.58 21.13
C SER A 3 10.80 -28.84 22.10
N ASP A 4 11.34 -28.17 23.09
CA ASP A 4 10.65 -27.14 23.87
C ASP A 4 10.50 -25.88 22.98
N ALA A 5 9.68 -25.96 21.95
CA ALA A 5 9.21 -24.77 21.30
C ALA A 5 8.31 -24.02 22.32
N PRO A 6 8.53 -22.73 22.58
CA PRO A 6 7.68 -21.98 23.49
C PRO A 6 6.23 -22.08 23.03
N ALA A 7 5.32 -22.26 23.99
CA ALA A 7 3.89 -22.30 23.68
C ALA A 7 3.46 -20.96 23.03
N LEU A 8 2.67 -21.04 21.97
CA LEU A 8 2.13 -19.87 21.29
C LEU A 8 1.19 -19.14 22.26
N LEU A 9 1.28 -17.81 22.24
CA LEU A 9 0.43 -16.93 23.05
C LEU A 9 -0.88 -16.63 22.32
N SER A 10 -1.91 -16.24 23.06
CA SER A 10 -3.06 -15.55 22.47
C SER A 10 -2.65 -14.16 21.98
N VAL A 11 -3.44 -13.56 21.09
CA VAL A 11 -3.21 -12.19 20.60
C VAL A 11 -3.20 -11.19 21.75
N GLU A 12 -4.07 -11.37 22.74
CA GLU A 12 -4.18 -10.52 23.93
C GLU A 12 -2.92 -10.61 24.81
N GLU A 13 -2.45 -11.82 25.09
CA GLU A 13 -1.21 -12.05 25.87
C GLU A 13 0.02 -11.47 25.14
N ALA A 14 0.10 -11.66 23.81
CA ALA A 14 1.19 -11.10 23.00
C ALA A 14 1.14 -9.56 23.01
N ASN A 15 -0.02 -8.95 22.83
CA ASN A 15 -0.20 -7.50 22.92
C ASN A 15 0.20 -6.99 24.32
N ALA A 16 -0.30 -7.60 25.39
CA ALA A 16 0.04 -7.20 26.75
C ALA A 16 1.57 -7.25 27.00
N ARG A 17 2.25 -8.26 26.48
CA ARG A 17 3.71 -8.39 26.61
C ARG A 17 4.47 -7.38 25.76
N LEU A 18 4.05 -7.15 24.51
CA LEU A 18 4.71 -6.23 23.59
C LEU A 18 4.53 -4.76 23.99
N LEU A 19 3.43 -4.41 24.64
CA LEU A 19 3.11 -3.05 25.08
C LEU A 19 3.49 -2.79 26.54
N ALA A 20 4.05 -3.78 27.26
CA ALA A 20 4.43 -3.63 28.65
C ALA A 20 5.47 -2.51 28.86
N PRO A 21 5.50 -1.87 30.03
CA PRO A 21 6.53 -0.88 30.36
C PRO A 21 7.95 -1.44 30.16
N GLY A 22 8.81 -0.67 29.48
CA GLY A 22 10.18 -1.08 29.14
C GLY A 22 10.31 -1.96 27.90
N SER A 23 9.21 -2.35 27.25
CA SER A 23 9.25 -3.06 25.98
C SER A 23 9.59 -2.13 24.81
N PRO A 24 10.07 -2.65 23.66
CA PRO A 24 10.32 -1.81 22.47
C PRO A 24 9.08 -1.10 21.92
N PHE A 25 7.87 -1.60 22.24
CA PHE A 25 6.60 -1.06 21.77
C PHE A 25 5.80 -0.39 22.89
N GLU A 26 6.42 -0.08 24.04
CA GLU A 26 5.78 0.72 25.09
C GLU A 26 5.16 1.99 24.51
N LEU A 27 3.91 2.29 24.90
CA LEU A 27 3.22 3.48 24.47
C LEU A 27 3.37 4.61 25.49
N THR A 28 3.27 5.83 25.00
CA THR A 28 3.17 7.05 25.80
C THR A 28 2.23 8.04 25.12
N GLU A 29 1.72 9.00 25.88
CA GLU A 29 0.95 10.10 25.33
C GLU A 29 1.87 11.27 25.01
N GLU A 30 1.74 11.82 23.80
CA GLU A 30 2.42 13.04 23.36
C GLU A 30 1.43 13.96 22.64
N GLU A 31 1.74 15.25 22.57
CA GLU A 31 1.02 16.17 21.72
C GLU A 31 1.46 15.97 20.26
N VAL A 32 0.51 15.69 19.39
CA VAL A 32 0.70 15.47 17.95
C VAL A 32 -0.23 16.41 17.20
N LEU A 33 0.31 17.42 16.53
CA LEU A 33 -0.43 18.42 15.75
C LEU A 33 -1.61 19.05 16.54
N GLY A 34 -1.37 19.36 17.83
CA GLY A 34 -2.34 20.01 18.71
C GLY A 34 -3.31 19.06 19.44
N GLU A 35 -3.14 17.75 19.30
CA GLU A 35 -3.99 16.73 19.93
C GLU A 35 -3.16 15.72 20.72
N THR A 36 -3.65 15.31 21.89
CA THR A 36 -3.00 14.24 22.67
C THR A 36 -3.27 12.88 22.02
N MET A 37 -2.20 12.16 21.64
CA MET A 37 -2.29 10.85 20.99
C MET A 37 -1.32 9.85 21.62
N GLN A 38 -1.67 8.56 21.54
CA GLN A 38 -0.75 7.47 21.86
C GLN A 38 0.31 7.34 20.76
N VAL A 39 1.58 7.23 21.18
CA VAL A 39 2.73 7.03 20.30
C VAL A 39 3.65 5.96 20.87
N TYR A 40 4.47 5.31 20.06
CA TYR A 40 5.53 4.44 20.55
C TYR A 40 6.58 5.29 21.26
N LYS A 41 6.85 5.00 22.53
CA LYS A 41 7.77 5.77 23.38
C LYS A 41 9.21 5.74 22.86
N THR A 42 9.68 4.57 22.48
CA THR A 42 11.00 4.38 21.89
C THR A 42 10.89 4.27 20.39
N ARG A 43 11.29 5.33 19.67
CA ARG A 43 11.25 5.40 18.21
C ARG A 43 12.29 6.35 17.67
N ALA A 44 12.68 6.21 16.41
CA ALA A 44 13.37 7.26 15.67
C ALA A 44 12.47 8.50 15.55
N ARG A 45 13.08 9.71 15.57
CA ARG A 45 12.34 10.97 15.45
C ARG A 45 12.31 11.51 14.01
N SER A 46 13.03 10.88 13.10
CA SER A 46 13.04 11.24 11.69
C SER A 46 13.53 10.08 10.83
N LEU A 47 13.27 10.15 9.52
CA LEU A 47 13.77 9.16 8.56
C LEU A 47 15.30 9.12 8.49
N PRO A 48 16.04 10.25 8.51
CA PRO A 48 17.50 10.21 8.56
C PRO A 48 18.06 9.47 9.79
N GLN A 49 17.37 9.46 10.93
CA GLN A 49 17.78 8.64 12.08
C GLN A 49 17.64 7.14 11.79
N LEU A 50 16.58 6.71 11.07
CA LEU A 50 16.45 5.33 10.61
C LEU A 50 17.58 4.96 9.63
N LEU A 51 17.88 5.87 8.69
CA LEU A 51 18.96 5.70 7.72
C LEU A 51 20.33 5.60 8.41
N GLN A 52 20.62 6.45 9.37
CA GLN A 52 21.87 6.37 10.15
C GLN A 52 21.97 5.08 10.96
N ALA A 53 20.87 4.66 11.60
CA ALA A 53 20.82 3.41 12.35
C ALA A 53 21.06 2.18 11.47
N SER A 54 20.68 2.24 10.19
CA SER A 54 20.88 1.14 9.23
C SER A 54 22.35 0.82 8.95
N ALA A 55 23.27 1.73 9.25
CA ALA A 55 24.72 1.49 9.17
C ALA A 55 25.17 0.27 9.97
N ALA A 56 24.42 -0.13 11.01
CA ALA A 56 24.70 -1.33 11.80
C ALA A 56 24.63 -2.63 10.99
N HIS A 57 23.97 -2.62 9.83
CA HIS A 57 23.86 -3.79 8.95
C HIS A 57 25.03 -3.96 7.97
N GLY A 58 25.92 -2.95 7.84
CA GLY A 58 27.19 -3.03 7.13
C GLY A 58 27.08 -3.53 5.68
N ASP A 59 27.81 -4.62 5.41
CA ASP A 59 27.93 -5.20 4.06
C ASP A 59 26.76 -6.14 3.68
N LYS A 60 25.70 -6.20 4.48
CA LYS A 60 24.48 -6.94 4.11
C LYS A 60 23.80 -6.25 2.92
N ASP A 61 23.26 -7.04 1.98
CA ASP A 61 22.44 -6.51 0.89
C ASP A 61 21.18 -5.84 1.44
N TYR A 62 20.94 -4.59 1.05
CA TYR A 62 19.71 -3.86 1.30
C TYR A 62 18.74 -3.96 0.12
N MET A 63 19.21 -3.67 -1.08
CA MET A 63 18.38 -3.72 -2.29
C MET A 63 19.10 -4.40 -3.44
N VAL A 64 18.38 -5.26 -4.16
CA VAL A 64 18.82 -5.99 -5.34
C VAL A 64 17.81 -5.75 -6.44
N PHE A 65 18.27 -5.34 -7.62
CA PHE A 65 17.41 -5.13 -8.79
C PHE A 65 17.56 -6.26 -9.80
N SER A 66 16.51 -6.54 -10.56
CA SER A 66 16.50 -7.67 -11.52
C SER A 66 17.46 -7.52 -12.69
N ASP A 67 18.09 -6.36 -12.87
CA ASP A 67 19.18 -6.10 -13.83
C ASP A 67 20.58 -6.47 -13.27
N GLY A 68 20.63 -6.99 -12.04
CA GLY A 68 21.85 -7.42 -11.36
C GLY A 68 22.52 -6.34 -10.51
N ARG A 69 22.04 -5.10 -10.53
CA ARG A 69 22.55 -4.04 -9.65
C ARG A 69 22.16 -4.32 -8.20
N ARG A 70 23.09 -4.13 -7.28
CA ARG A 70 22.86 -4.36 -5.86
C ARG A 70 23.61 -3.35 -5.00
N TRP A 71 23.04 -3.05 -3.84
CA TRP A 71 23.61 -2.17 -2.83
C TRP A 71 23.57 -2.84 -1.47
N THR A 72 24.73 -2.86 -0.81
CA THR A 72 24.78 -3.12 0.63
C THR A 72 24.23 -1.93 1.41
N TYR A 73 23.97 -2.11 2.69
CA TYR A 73 23.59 -1.00 3.57
C TYR A 73 24.66 0.08 3.62
N ALA A 74 25.95 -0.31 3.64
CA ALA A 74 27.08 0.61 3.63
C ALA A 74 27.16 1.41 2.32
N ASP A 75 27.05 0.74 1.17
CA ASP A 75 27.05 1.41 -0.13
C ASP A 75 25.88 2.39 -0.26
N HIS A 76 24.69 1.95 0.12
CA HIS A 76 23.49 2.77 0.08
C HIS A 76 23.65 4.05 0.92
N LEU A 77 24.13 3.93 2.16
CA LEU A 77 24.32 5.08 3.05
C LEU A 77 25.34 6.07 2.47
N ALA A 78 26.47 5.57 1.95
CA ALA A 78 27.53 6.39 1.37
C ALA A 78 27.07 7.13 0.12
N GLU A 79 26.32 6.45 -0.75
CA GLU A 79 25.81 7.06 -1.98
C GLU A 79 24.69 8.06 -1.71
N VAL A 80 23.78 7.76 -0.76
CA VAL A 80 22.75 8.72 -0.33
C VAL A 80 23.37 10.01 0.18
N ALA A 81 24.47 9.94 0.95
CA ALA A 81 25.17 11.12 1.44
C ALA A 81 25.70 11.98 0.28
N SER A 82 26.31 11.33 -0.73
CA SER A 82 26.85 12.02 -1.92
C SER A 82 25.73 12.65 -2.78
N VAL A 83 24.61 11.92 -2.98
CA VAL A 83 23.43 12.43 -3.71
C VAL A 83 22.82 13.63 -2.97
N ALA A 84 22.68 13.56 -1.64
CA ALA A 84 22.18 14.68 -0.84
C ALA A 84 23.11 15.91 -0.95
N ALA A 85 24.43 15.72 -0.91
CA ALA A 85 25.38 16.80 -1.16
C ALA A 85 25.21 17.43 -2.54
N ALA A 86 25.03 16.60 -3.60
CA ALA A 86 24.78 17.10 -4.95
C ALA A 86 23.47 17.90 -5.04
N PHE A 87 22.40 17.41 -4.42
CA PHE A 87 21.11 18.11 -4.41
C PHE A 87 21.21 19.48 -3.73
N ARG A 88 21.90 19.54 -2.60
CA ARG A 88 22.16 20.80 -1.90
C ARG A 88 23.04 21.74 -2.72
N ASP A 89 24.19 21.27 -3.20
CA ASP A 89 25.24 22.12 -3.75
C ASP A 89 24.96 22.57 -5.19
N ARG A 90 24.36 21.70 -6.02
CA ARG A 90 24.07 22.00 -7.44
C ARG A 90 22.69 22.60 -7.66
N TYR A 91 21.68 22.17 -6.87
CA TYR A 91 20.29 22.57 -7.08
C TYR A 91 19.73 23.41 -5.92
N GLY A 92 20.52 23.62 -4.87
CA GLY A 92 20.13 24.41 -3.71
C GLY A 92 18.96 23.84 -2.94
N ILE A 93 18.81 22.49 -2.94
CA ILE A 93 17.75 21.82 -2.19
C ILE A 93 18.02 21.89 -0.69
N GLY A 94 17.01 22.28 0.07
CA GLY A 94 17.05 22.37 1.53
C GLY A 94 15.70 22.01 2.16
N LYS A 95 15.61 22.21 3.48
CA LYS A 95 14.40 21.88 4.26
C LYS A 95 13.17 22.60 3.69
N GLY A 96 12.10 21.81 3.47
CA GLY A 96 10.82 22.29 2.95
C GLY A 96 10.76 22.42 1.42
N ASP A 97 11.89 22.30 0.68
CA ASP A 97 11.85 22.25 -0.78
C ASP A 97 11.22 20.94 -1.27
N HIS A 98 10.61 20.97 -2.45
CA HIS A 98 10.02 19.81 -3.09
C HIS A 98 10.95 19.25 -4.18
N VAL A 99 11.16 17.92 -4.17
CA VAL A 99 11.88 17.18 -5.20
C VAL A 99 10.93 16.16 -5.81
N ALA A 100 10.57 16.34 -7.08
CA ALA A 100 9.68 15.43 -7.79
C ALA A 100 10.46 14.27 -8.40
N ILE A 101 9.90 13.06 -8.31
CA ILE A 101 10.41 11.86 -8.96
C ILE A 101 9.31 11.29 -9.85
N LEU A 102 9.55 11.27 -11.16
CA LEU A 102 8.67 10.72 -12.19
C LEU A 102 9.42 9.59 -12.90
N ALA A 103 9.38 8.40 -12.32
CA ALA A 103 10.17 7.28 -12.84
C ALA A 103 9.54 5.92 -12.45
N ALA A 104 9.97 4.87 -13.15
CA ALA A 104 9.73 3.49 -12.74
C ALA A 104 10.59 3.12 -11.51
N ASN A 105 10.39 1.90 -10.98
CA ASN A 105 11.24 1.37 -9.92
C ASN A 105 12.69 1.28 -10.41
N ALA A 106 13.58 1.98 -9.72
CA ALA A 106 15.00 2.04 -10.03
C ALA A 106 15.79 2.35 -8.75
N PRO A 107 17.06 1.95 -8.66
CA PRO A 107 17.90 2.30 -7.51
C PRO A 107 18.09 3.82 -7.37
N GLU A 108 18.14 4.55 -8.46
CA GLU A 108 18.21 6.02 -8.51
C GLU A 108 17.01 6.66 -7.78
N TRP A 109 15.83 6.04 -7.90
CA TRP A 109 14.63 6.47 -7.17
C TRP A 109 14.83 6.35 -5.65
N VAL A 110 15.33 5.19 -5.18
CA VAL A 110 15.55 4.91 -3.76
C VAL A 110 16.63 5.84 -3.19
N LEU A 111 17.75 6.02 -3.91
CA LEU A 111 18.82 6.94 -3.52
C LEU A 111 18.31 8.38 -3.43
N SER A 112 17.52 8.82 -4.41
CA SER A 112 16.93 10.16 -4.44
C SER A 112 15.93 10.41 -3.30
N TYR A 113 15.10 9.40 -2.99
CA TYR A 113 14.17 9.44 -1.86
C TYR A 113 14.92 9.72 -0.54
N TRP A 114 15.91 8.88 -0.22
CA TRP A 114 16.66 9.02 1.02
C TRP A 114 17.51 10.31 1.07
N ALA A 115 18.09 10.72 -0.05
CA ALA A 115 18.82 11.97 -0.14
C ALA A 115 17.92 13.20 0.10
N THR A 116 16.72 13.20 -0.48
CA THR A 116 15.74 14.28 -0.32
C THR A 116 15.29 14.41 1.13
N VAL A 117 14.85 13.30 1.75
CA VAL A 117 14.39 13.33 3.14
C VAL A 117 15.52 13.66 4.12
N SER A 118 16.78 13.34 3.78
CA SER A 118 17.96 13.69 4.60
C SER A 118 18.25 15.18 4.59
N LEU A 119 17.81 15.90 3.58
CA LEU A 119 17.88 17.36 3.52
C LEU A 119 16.68 18.06 4.20
N GLY A 120 15.73 17.31 4.76
CA GLY A 120 14.45 17.83 5.25
C GLY A 120 13.54 18.33 4.15
N ALA A 121 13.81 17.96 2.90
CA ALA A 121 12.99 18.25 1.73
C ALA A 121 11.90 17.18 1.55
N VAL A 122 10.90 17.50 0.74
CA VAL A 122 9.73 16.67 0.51
C VAL A 122 9.85 15.94 -0.82
N VAL A 123 9.75 14.62 -0.80
CA VAL A 123 9.66 13.80 -2.02
C VAL A 123 8.26 13.92 -2.60
N ILE A 124 8.16 14.34 -3.84
CA ILE A 124 6.90 14.34 -4.60
C ILE A 124 6.88 13.09 -5.48
N SER A 125 6.18 12.07 -5.02
CA SER A 125 6.09 10.77 -5.72
C SER A 125 5.08 10.85 -6.86
N MET A 126 5.54 11.22 -8.05
CA MET A 126 4.67 11.31 -9.24
C MET A 126 4.40 9.91 -9.79
N ASN A 127 3.17 9.69 -10.23
CA ASN A 127 2.80 8.42 -10.84
C ASN A 127 3.53 8.21 -12.16
N GLY A 128 4.35 7.17 -12.25
CA GLY A 128 5.18 6.85 -13.42
C GLY A 128 4.40 6.51 -14.70
N TRP A 129 3.07 6.35 -14.64
CA TRP A 129 2.21 6.13 -15.82
C TRP A 129 1.49 7.39 -16.31
N TRP A 130 1.63 8.52 -15.63
CA TRP A 130 0.99 9.77 -16.04
C TRP A 130 1.45 10.22 -17.43
N GLN A 131 0.52 10.86 -18.14
CA GLN A 131 0.73 11.51 -19.43
C GLN A 131 0.88 13.03 -19.25
N GLY A 132 1.12 13.75 -20.34
CA GLY A 132 1.49 15.17 -20.32
C GLY A 132 0.63 16.06 -19.43
N ASP A 133 -0.71 16.00 -19.54
CA ASP A 133 -1.62 16.83 -18.76
C ASP A 133 -1.62 16.49 -17.26
N GLU A 134 -1.48 15.19 -16.93
CA GLU A 134 -1.40 14.74 -15.54
C GLU A 134 -0.08 15.14 -14.90
N ILE A 135 1.03 15.04 -15.68
CA ILE A 135 2.36 15.49 -15.26
C ILE A 135 2.32 17.00 -15.00
N ARG A 136 1.77 17.79 -15.93
CA ARG A 136 1.60 19.25 -15.77
C ARG A 136 0.84 19.57 -14.49
N TYR A 137 -0.30 18.90 -14.28
CA TYR A 137 -1.09 19.09 -13.06
C TYR A 137 -0.30 18.80 -11.78
N GLY A 138 0.45 17.71 -11.75
CA GLY A 138 1.29 17.35 -10.61
C GLY A 138 2.39 18.38 -10.31
N LEU A 139 3.06 18.88 -11.35
CA LEU A 139 4.09 19.92 -11.25
C LEU A 139 3.51 21.27 -10.79
N ASP A 140 2.37 21.67 -11.33
CA ASP A 140 1.70 22.93 -10.97
C ASP A 140 1.18 22.90 -9.52
N LEU A 141 0.65 21.76 -9.07
CA LEU A 141 0.20 21.57 -7.69
C LEU A 141 1.34 21.65 -6.69
N THR A 142 2.47 21.01 -6.99
CA THR A 142 3.56 20.79 -6.03
C THR A 142 4.72 21.73 -6.18
N LYS A 143 4.88 22.37 -7.35
CA LYS A 143 5.94 23.34 -7.68
C LYS A 143 7.34 22.86 -7.23
N PRO A 144 7.80 21.71 -7.67
CA PRO A 144 9.08 21.17 -7.24
C PRO A 144 10.24 22.04 -7.72
N LYS A 145 11.31 22.03 -6.95
CA LYS A 145 12.56 22.75 -7.27
C LYS A 145 13.49 21.93 -8.16
N LEU A 146 13.30 20.63 -8.17
CA LEU A 146 14.04 19.65 -8.97
C LEU A 146 13.06 18.55 -9.43
N LEU A 147 13.19 18.13 -10.69
CA LEU A 147 12.47 16.99 -11.26
C LEU A 147 13.48 15.90 -11.67
N LEU A 148 13.31 14.70 -11.13
CA LEU A 148 14.09 13.51 -11.48
C LEU A 148 13.23 12.62 -12.37
N VAL A 149 13.79 12.12 -13.46
CA VAL A 149 13.05 11.31 -14.45
C VAL A 149 13.91 10.17 -14.99
N ASP A 150 13.31 9.06 -15.38
CA ASP A 150 13.92 8.13 -16.31
C ASP A 150 13.71 8.57 -17.77
N GLU A 151 14.50 8.05 -18.72
CA GLU A 151 14.44 8.49 -20.13
C GLU A 151 13.04 8.30 -20.72
N ARG A 152 12.35 7.21 -20.40
CA ARG A 152 11.01 6.95 -20.93
C ARG A 152 9.99 7.98 -20.46
N ARG A 153 10.06 8.42 -19.20
CA ARG A 153 9.17 9.46 -18.65
C ARG A 153 9.61 10.85 -19.08
N LYS A 154 10.89 11.03 -19.36
CA LYS A 154 11.42 12.25 -19.95
C LYS A 154 10.85 12.51 -21.34
N GLU A 155 10.65 11.46 -22.16
CA GLU A 155 9.97 11.58 -23.45
C GLU A 155 8.54 12.13 -23.30
N ARG A 156 7.80 11.73 -22.23
CA ARG A 156 6.44 12.23 -21.96
C ARG A 156 6.39 13.70 -21.55
N LEU A 157 7.49 14.27 -21.06
CA LEU A 157 7.56 15.71 -20.81
C LEU A 157 7.42 16.53 -22.11
N ALA A 158 7.80 15.98 -23.25
CA ALA A 158 7.62 16.63 -24.54
C ALA A 158 6.15 16.71 -25.00
N GLU A 159 5.28 15.87 -24.45
CA GLU A 159 3.83 15.85 -24.69
C GLU A 159 3.08 16.81 -23.75
N MET A 160 3.75 17.33 -22.74
CA MET A 160 3.20 18.26 -21.76
C MET A 160 3.09 19.67 -22.36
N ASP A 161 2.02 20.39 -22.02
CA ASP A 161 1.90 21.79 -22.41
C ASP A 161 2.93 22.65 -21.66
N GLY A 162 3.83 23.28 -22.41
CA GLY A 162 4.92 24.12 -21.91
C GLY A 162 6.09 23.37 -21.28
N GLU A 163 7.10 24.11 -20.86
CA GLU A 163 8.31 23.59 -20.24
C GLU A 163 8.08 23.21 -18.76
N PRO A 164 8.86 22.26 -18.17
CA PRO A 164 8.77 21.91 -16.77
C PRO A 164 8.94 23.08 -15.79
N GLY A 165 9.79 24.05 -16.14
CA GLY A 165 10.03 25.26 -15.35
C GLY A 165 11.05 25.09 -14.20
N MET A 166 11.66 23.92 -14.04
CA MET A 166 12.71 23.61 -13.09
C MET A 166 13.80 22.74 -13.74
N PRO A 167 14.98 22.57 -13.12
CA PRO A 167 15.98 21.60 -13.57
C PRO A 167 15.39 20.20 -13.65
N VAL A 168 15.68 19.50 -14.76
CA VAL A 168 15.33 18.11 -14.99
C VAL A 168 16.61 17.27 -15.03
N VAL A 169 16.64 16.19 -14.25
CA VAL A 169 17.76 15.26 -14.13
C VAL A 169 17.30 13.88 -14.60
N SER A 170 18.00 13.34 -15.61
CA SER A 170 17.78 11.98 -16.08
C SER A 170 18.54 10.96 -15.25
N PHE A 171 17.88 9.85 -14.91
CA PHE A 171 18.51 8.75 -14.21
C PHE A 171 19.66 8.15 -15.04
N GLU A 172 19.45 7.97 -16.32
CA GLU A 172 20.41 7.31 -17.21
C GLU A 172 21.55 8.24 -17.67
N GLN A 173 21.28 9.55 -17.81
CA GLN A 173 22.27 10.48 -18.38
C GLN A 173 23.07 11.25 -17.33
N ASP A 174 22.42 11.63 -16.22
CA ASP A 174 22.98 12.61 -15.29
C ASP A 174 23.34 12.01 -13.92
N PHE A 175 22.66 10.94 -13.51
CA PHE A 175 22.66 10.49 -12.11
C PHE A 175 24.01 9.96 -11.64
N ASP A 176 24.81 9.34 -12.51
CA ASP A 176 26.17 8.91 -12.18
C ASP A 176 27.05 10.09 -11.70
N SER A 177 26.89 11.26 -12.33
CA SER A 177 27.60 12.47 -11.92
C SER A 177 27.13 13.01 -10.57
N ILE A 178 25.85 12.80 -10.25
CA ILE A 178 25.25 13.20 -8.97
C ILE A 178 25.75 12.27 -7.86
N ARG A 179 25.70 10.96 -8.10
CA ARG A 179 26.17 9.93 -7.18
C ARG A 179 27.67 10.07 -6.86
N ALA A 180 28.48 10.47 -7.84
CA ALA A 180 29.92 10.69 -7.70
C ALA A 180 30.30 12.10 -7.23
N HIS A 181 29.36 12.96 -6.80
CA HIS A 181 29.63 14.37 -6.49
C HIS A 181 30.54 14.56 -5.27
N ALA A 182 30.30 13.86 -4.19
CA ALA A 182 31.03 14.01 -2.92
C ALA A 182 31.23 12.65 -2.23
N PRO A 183 31.99 11.72 -2.84
CA PRO A 183 32.18 10.39 -2.27
C PRO A 183 32.85 10.46 -0.89
N GLY A 184 32.30 9.70 0.07
CA GLY A 184 32.80 9.67 1.44
C GLY A 184 32.40 10.86 2.32
N CYS A 185 31.50 11.73 1.87
CA CYS A 185 30.92 12.76 2.74
C CYS A 185 29.93 12.15 3.74
N ASN A 186 29.64 12.89 4.80
CA ASN A 186 28.60 12.52 5.77
C ASN A 186 27.22 12.94 5.28
N LEU A 187 26.18 12.29 5.81
CA LEU A 187 24.80 12.77 5.65
C LEU A 187 24.67 14.23 6.16
N PRO A 188 23.75 15.01 5.58
CA PRO A 188 23.46 16.35 6.06
C PRO A 188 23.00 16.32 7.53
N ASP A 189 23.48 17.28 8.32
CA ASP A 189 23.00 17.52 9.70
C ASP A 189 21.88 18.57 9.66
N THR A 190 20.74 18.19 9.08
CA THR A 190 19.57 19.07 8.96
C THR A 190 18.65 18.87 10.16
N PRO A 191 18.29 19.94 10.90
CA PRO A 191 17.30 19.84 11.97
C PRO A 191 15.91 19.48 11.40
N ILE A 192 15.44 18.28 11.73
CA ILE A 192 14.15 17.73 11.26
C ILE A 192 13.30 17.38 12.46
N GLU A 193 12.09 17.94 12.50
CA GLU A 193 11.07 17.62 13.48
C GLU A 193 10.21 16.44 12.99
N GLU A 194 9.59 15.70 13.91
CA GLU A 194 8.77 14.54 13.55
C GLU A 194 7.60 14.88 12.63
N ASP A 195 7.00 16.05 12.81
CA ASP A 195 5.85 16.51 12.04
C ASP A 195 6.22 17.29 10.78
N ASP A 196 7.53 17.44 10.47
CA ASP A 196 7.95 17.99 9.18
C ASP A 196 7.45 17.10 8.03
N PRO A 197 6.96 17.70 6.94
CA PRO A 197 6.56 16.93 5.76
C PRO A 197 7.77 16.27 5.09
N CYS A 198 7.62 15.06 4.60
CA CYS A 198 8.72 14.33 3.97
C CYS A 198 8.34 13.64 2.64
N LEU A 199 7.06 13.31 2.45
CA LEU A 199 6.61 12.58 1.27
C LEU A 199 5.20 13.03 0.88
N LEU A 200 4.97 13.23 -0.41
CA LEU A 200 3.65 13.44 -0.98
C LEU A 200 3.31 12.27 -1.89
N LEU A 201 2.16 11.65 -1.61
CA LEU A 201 1.61 10.55 -2.38
C LEU A 201 0.34 11.02 -3.11
N PHE A 202 0.29 10.81 -4.40
CA PHE A 202 -0.92 11.10 -5.16
C PHE A 202 -1.95 9.97 -5.01
N THR A 203 -3.17 10.34 -4.64
CA THR A 203 -4.29 9.41 -4.50
C THR A 203 -5.35 9.69 -5.56
N SER A 204 -6.04 8.65 -6.02
CA SER A 204 -7.14 8.79 -6.98
C SER A 204 -8.31 9.51 -6.32
N GLY A 205 -8.48 10.79 -6.64
CA GLY A 205 -9.57 11.62 -6.13
C GLY A 205 -10.94 11.16 -6.65
N THR A 206 -11.97 11.39 -5.86
CA THR A 206 -13.38 11.20 -6.28
C THR A 206 -13.85 12.18 -7.35
N THR A 207 -13.09 13.24 -7.60
CA THR A 207 -13.42 14.36 -8.49
C THR A 207 -12.69 14.31 -9.85
N GLY A 208 -12.06 13.18 -10.20
CA GLY A 208 -11.38 12.97 -11.48
C GLY A 208 -9.93 13.44 -11.53
N ARG A 209 -9.45 14.31 -10.61
CA ARG A 209 -8.04 14.70 -10.51
C ARG A 209 -7.39 14.14 -9.24
N PRO A 210 -6.14 13.64 -9.31
CA PRO A 210 -5.44 13.14 -8.14
C PRO A 210 -5.27 14.21 -7.05
N LYS A 211 -5.37 13.79 -5.78
CA LYS A 211 -5.08 14.65 -4.62
C LYS A 211 -3.69 14.28 -4.09
N GLY A 212 -2.92 15.25 -3.63
CA GLY A 212 -1.61 15.01 -3.01
C GLY A 212 -1.72 14.87 -1.50
N ALA A 213 -1.71 13.65 -0.97
CA ALA A 213 -1.66 13.37 0.46
C ALA A 213 -0.22 13.62 0.98
N LEU A 214 -0.06 14.62 1.82
CA LEU A 214 1.22 15.01 2.40
C LEU A 214 1.41 14.32 3.75
N VAL A 215 2.48 13.54 3.89
CA VAL A 215 2.79 12.80 5.12
C VAL A 215 4.10 13.28 5.76
N SER A 216 4.21 13.10 7.07
CA SER A 216 5.35 13.54 7.87
C SER A 216 6.36 12.42 8.11
N HIS A 217 7.53 12.79 8.65
CA HIS A 217 8.49 11.81 9.18
C HIS A 217 7.86 10.94 10.26
N ARG A 218 7.00 11.50 11.14
CA ARG A 218 6.23 10.76 12.16
C ARG A 218 5.38 9.68 11.54
N THR A 219 4.66 9.97 10.46
CA THR A 219 3.82 9.00 9.75
C THR A 219 4.61 7.76 9.32
N LEU A 220 5.78 7.96 8.70
CA LEU A 220 6.59 6.85 8.19
C LEU A 220 7.28 6.06 9.31
N VAL A 221 7.72 6.73 10.36
CA VAL A 221 8.28 6.08 11.54
C VAL A 221 7.21 5.27 12.28
N ALA A 222 6.01 5.84 12.47
CA ALA A 222 4.90 5.14 13.10
C ALA A 222 4.42 3.93 12.28
N PHE A 223 4.38 4.04 10.94
CA PHE A 223 4.12 2.92 10.04
C PHE A 223 5.16 1.80 10.21
N THR A 224 6.45 2.16 10.26
CA THR A 224 7.54 1.22 10.46
C THR A 224 7.43 0.49 11.80
N MET A 225 7.18 1.22 12.88
CA MET A 225 6.96 0.64 14.21
C MET A 225 5.74 -0.27 14.26
N SER A 226 4.63 0.11 13.60
CA SER A 226 3.42 -0.70 13.51
C SER A 226 3.65 -1.99 12.72
N SER A 227 4.44 -1.93 11.65
CA SER A 227 4.85 -3.11 10.88
C SER A 227 5.70 -4.08 11.73
N PHE A 228 6.63 -3.54 12.52
CA PHE A 228 7.45 -4.34 13.44
C PHE A 228 6.62 -4.93 14.59
N PHE A 229 5.65 -4.18 15.11
CA PHE A 229 4.71 -4.69 16.11
C PHE A 229 3.92 -5.89 15.59
N ILE A 230 3.40 -5.82 14.36
CA ILE A 230 2.70 -6.94 13.72
C ILE A 230 3.64 -8.15 13.59
N GLY A 231 4.86 -7.93 13.09
CA GLY A 231 5.86 -9.00 12.95
C GLY A 231 6.20 -9.67 14.29
N ALA A 232 6.44 -8.86 15.34
CA ALA A 232 6.72 -9.36 16.68
C ALA A 232 5.53 -10.12 17.29
N ARG A 233 4.30 -9.63 17.08
CA ARG A 233 3.07 -10.30 17.53
C ARG A 233 2.90 -11.63 16.82
N ARG A 234 3.07 -11.69 15.50
CA ARG A 234 2.98 -12.92 14.72
C ARG A 234 4.00 -13.96 15.20
N ALA A 235 5.24 -13.56 15.47
CA ALA A 235 6.28 -14.45 16.01
C ALA A 235 5.91 -15.05 17.38
N MET A 236 4.99 -14.45 18.13
CA MET A 236 4.50 -14.97 19.42
C MET A 236 3.22 -15.79 19.29
N THR A 237 2.39 -15.52 18.26
CA THR A 237 1.03 -16.08 18.14
C THR A 237 0.88 -17.11 17.02
N GLU A 238 1.87 -17.19 16.13
CA GLU A 238 1.85 -18.09 14.97
C GLU A 238 3.06 -19.03 14.99
N PRO A 239 2.93 -20.27 14.47
CA PRO A 239 4.08 -21.15 14.31
C PRO A 239 5.13 -20.50 13.40
N PRO A 240 6.43 -20.72 13.65
CA PRO A 240 7.46 -20.30 12.71
C PRO A 240 7.20 -20.90 11.32
N ALA A 241 7.23 -20.08 10.30
CA ALA A 241 7.03 -20.51 8.93
C ALA A 241 8.27 -20.17 8.07
N GLY A 242 8.69 -21.10 7.24
CA GLY A 242 9.76 -20.92 6.26
C GLY A 242 11.13 -20.56 6.86
N GLU A 243 11.94 -19.95 6.03
CA GLU A 243 13.30 -19.54 6.36
C GLU A 243 13.49 -18.02 6.20
N PRO A 244 14.43 -17.40 6.93
CA PRO A 244 14.84 -16.03 6.66
C PRO A 244 15.43 -15.90 5.25
N GLY A 245 14.99 -14.89 4.49
CA GLY A 245 15.47 -14.63 3.14
C GLY A 245 15.12 -13.22 2.69
N ALA A 246 15.27 -12.98 1.39
CA ALA A 246 14.89 -11.70 0.79
C ALA A 246 13.37 -11.58 0.60
N THR A 247 12.92 -10.35 0.46
CA THR A 247 11.51 -10.01 0.20
C THR A 247 11.36 -9.49 -1.22
N LEU A 248 10.40 -10.04 -1.97
CA LEU A 248 10.00 -9.49 -3.25
C LEU A 248 9.34 -8.12 -3.06
N ALA A 249 9.76 -7.12 -3.82
CA ALA A 249 9.27 -5.75 -3.78
C ALA A 249 8.66 -5.33 -5.14
N PRO A 250 7.47 -5.81 -5.51
CA PRO A 250 6.89 -5.58 -6.83
C PRO A 250 6.09 -4.28 -6.93
N PHE A 251 5.85 -3.62 -5.81
CA PHE A 251 5.03 -2.41 -5.79
C PHE A 251 5.77 -1.19 -6.33
N PRO A 252 5.05 -0.30 -7.06
CA PRO A 252 5.64 0.94 -7.50
C PRO A 252 6.16 1.79 -6.34
N LEU A 253 7.36 2.35 -6.49
CA LEU A 253 8.00 3.22 -5.50
C LEU A 253 7.22 4.52 -5.25
N PHE A 254 6.47 5.00 -6.24
CA PHE A 254 5.63 6.18 -6.09
C PHE A 254 4.33 5.90 -5.31
N HIS A 255 4.08 4.66 -4.91
CA HIS A 255 3.00 4.28 -4.00
C HIS A 255 3.52 4.00 -2.59
N LEU A 256 2.61 4.14 -1.62
CA LEU A 256 2.82 3.86 -0.22
C LEU A 256 3.49 2.49 0.04
N SER A 257 3.04 1.42 -0.63
CA SER A 257 3.60 0.08 -0.42
C SER A 257 5.07 -0.02 -0.83
N GLY A 258 5.46 0.64 -1.92
CA GLY A 258 6.85 0.70 -2.38
C GLY A 258 7.72 1.59 -1.47
N SER A 259 7.32 2.86 -1.28
CA SER A 259 8.12 3.84 -0.53
C SER A 259 8.15 3.58 0.98
N MET A 260 7.01 3.25 1.60
CA MET A 260 6.94 3.04 3.05
C MET A 260 7.27 1.60 3.45
N GLY A 261 6.67 0.61 2.76
CA GLY A 261 6.85 -0.81 3.06
C GLY A 261 8.19 -1.35 2.58
N SER A 262 8.34 -1.48 1.26
CA SER A 262 9.51 -2.14 0.66
C SER A 262 10.81 -1.34 0.78
N THR A 263 10.75 -0.02 0.97
CA THR A 263 11.93 0.83 1.13
C THR A 263 12.18 1.14 2.61
N THR A 264 11.30 1.89 3.28
CA THR A 264 11.57 2.43 4.63
C THR A 264 11.55 1.34 5.70
N ALA A 265 10.49 0.51 5.77
CA ALA A 265 10.40 -0.53 6.79
C ALA A 265 11.45 -1.63 6.58
N THR A 266 11.76 -1.99 5.33
CA THR A 266 12.83 -2.96 5.03
C THR A 266 14.19 -2.45 5.48
N LEU A 267 14.53 -1.17 5.20
CA LEU A 267 15.77 -0.57 5.65
C LEU A 267 15.89 -0.59 7.18
N ALA A 268 14.86 -0.15 7.88
CA ALA A 268 14.85 -0.09 9.34
C ALA A 268 14.92 -1.49 9.99
N GLY A 269 14.37 -2.52 9.33
CA GLY A 269 14.37 -3.90 9.79
C GLY A 269 15.63 -4.71 9.43
N GLY A 270 16.57 -4.14 8.69
CA GLY A 270 17.75 -4.86 8.20
C GLY A 270 17.41 -5.96 7.20
N GLY A 271 16.30 -5.85 6.48
CA GLY A 271 15.88 -6.80 5.44
C GLY A 271 16.60 -6.58 4.10
N THR A 272 16.42 -7.52 3.17
CA THR A 272 16.83 -7.37 1.78
C THR A 272 15.59 -7.31 0.89
N SER A 273 15.47 -6.26 0.08
CA SER A 273 14.40 -6.12 -0.92
C SER A 273 14.92 -6.47 -2.31
N VAL A 274 14.16 -7.31 -3.03
CA VAL A 274 14.46 -7.66 -4.43
C VAL A 274 13.41 -7.03 -5.34
N TRP A 275 13.85 -6.20 -6.26
CA TRP A 275 13.03 -5.35 -7.11
C TRP A 275 12.98 -5.88 -8.54
N PRO A 276 11.84 -6.45 -8.98
CA PRO A 276 11.63 -6.70 -10.40
C PRO A 276 11.51 -5.36 -11.13
N MET A 277 12.17 -5.25 -12.27
CA MET A 277 12.10 -4.09 -13.15
C MET A 277 11.23 -4.40 -14.36
N GLY A 278 10.57 -3.38 -14.89
CA GLY A 278 9.68 -3.51 -16.03
C GLY A 278 8.32 -4.12 -15.68
N ARG A 279 7.69 -4.77 -16.67
CA ARG A 279 6.38 -5.41 -16.50
C ARG A 279 6.43 -6.59 -15.54
N PHE A 280 5.31 -6.85 -14.89
CA PHE A 280 5.14 -8.04 -14.06
C PHE A 280 5.22 -9.31 -14.92
N ASP A 281 6.32 -10.05 -14.81
CA ASP A 281 6.56 -11.32 -15.49
C ASP A 281 6.71 -12.46 -14.46
N PRO A 282 5.72 -13.37 -14.34
CA PRO A 282 5.77 -14.46 -13.39
C PRO A 282 7.00 -15.35 -13.56
N THR A 283 7.42 -15.64 -14.81
CA THR A 283 8.61 -16.44 -15.10
C THR A 283 9.85 -15.80 -14.47
N ARG A 284 10.04 -14.50 -14.72
CA ARG A 284 11.20 -13.77 -14.18
C ARG A 284 11.15 -13.66 -12.65
N ILE A 285 9.98 -13.46 -12.07
CA ILE A 285 9.84 -13.38 -10.60
C ILE A 285 10.14 -14.72 -9.93
N ILE A 286 9.66 -15.83 -10.48
CA ILE A 286 9.99 -17.16 -9.97
C ILE A 286 11.50 -17.43 -10.08
N GLN A 287 12.10 -17.07 -11.21
CA GLN A 287 13.55 -17.18 -11.40
C GLN A 287 14.32 -16.33 -10.38
N LEU A 288 13.95 -15.05 -10.17
CA LEU A 288 14.53 -14.18 -9.14
C LEU A 288 14.36 -14.75 -7.74
N SER A 289 13.22 -15.40 -7.46
CA SER A 289 12.97 -16.01 -6.15
C SER A 289 13.95 -17.14 -5.85
N ILE A 290 14.41 -17.85 -6.87
CA ILE A 290 15.46 -18.87 -6.75
C ILE A 290 16.85 -18.23 -6.65
N GLU A 291 17.17 -17.30 -7.55
CA GLU A 291 18.48 -16.65 -7.63
C GLU A 291 18.84 -15.87 -6.37
N GLU A 292 17.90 -15.11 -5.82
CA GLU A 292 18.11 -14.19 -4.70
C GLU A 292 17.55 -14.72 -3.37
N ASN A 293 17.21 -16.01 -3.29
CA ASN A 293 16.68 -16.62 -2.08
C ASN A 293 15.49 -15.83 -1.50
N ILE A 294 14.51 -15.50 -2.34
CA ILE A 294 13.29 -14.83 -1.88
C ILE A 294 12.42 -15.84 -1.12
N THR A 295 12.08 -15.53 0.11
CA THR A 295 11.22 -16.34 0.97
C THR A 295 9.97 -15.58 1.44
N SER A 296 9.79 -14.36 0.94
CA SER A 296 8.61 -13.55 1.23
C SER A 296 8.13 -12.87 -0.06
N TRP A 297 6.90 -13.16 -0.44
CA TRP A 297 6.24 -12.44 -1.52
C TRP A 297 5.25 -11.44 -0.97
N SER A 298 5.16 -10.29 -1.65
CA SER A 298 4.06 -9.34 -1.51
C SER A 298 3.60 -8.91 -2.89
N GLY A 299 2.32 -8.62 -3.05
CA GLY A 299 1.79 -8.21 -4.35
C GLY A 299 0.30 -7.87 -4.30
N ALA A 300 -0.27 -7.47 -5.42
CA ALA A 300 -1.72 -7.45 -5.59
C ALA A 300 -2.24 -8.91 -5.69
N THR A 301 -3.51 -9.12 -5.37
CA THR A 301 -4.16 -10.45 -5.46
C THR A 301 -3.88 -11.14 -6.79
N THR A 302 -4.02 -10.41 -7.91
CA THR A 302 -3.74 -10.92 -9.26
C THR A 302 -2.29 -11.32 -9.47
N HIS A 303 -1.33 -10.61 -8.89
CA HIS A 303 0.08 -10.98 -8.96
C HIS A 303 0.34 -12.31 -8.27
N VAL A 304 -0.25 -12.51 -7.08
CA VAL A 304 -0.09 -13.76 -6.32
C VAL A 304 -0.69 -14.94 -7.08
N PHE A 305 -1.90 -14.80 -7.63
CA PHE A 305 -2.51 -15.85 -8.45
C PHE A 305 -1.66 -16.18 -9.69
N ARG A 306 -1.20 -15.18 -10.44
CA ARG A 306 -0.33 -15.40 -11.61
C ARG A 306 0.97 -16.13 -11.28
N LEU A 307 1.48 -15.99 -10.05
CA LEU A 307 2.66 -16.74 -9.59
C LEU A 307 2.29 -18.17 -9.17
N ILE A 308 1.20 -18.35 -8.43
CA ILE A 308 0.76 -19.67 -7.95
C ILE A 308 0.37 -20.58 -9.11
N ASP A 309 -0.32 -20.05 -10.11
CA ASP A 309 -0.83 -20.80 -11.26
C ASP A 309 0.24 -21.00 -12.36
N HIS A 310 1.40 -20.37 -12.24
CA HIS A 310 2.44 -20.48 -13.25
C HIS A 310 3.11 -21.86 -13.22
N PRO A 311 3.33 -22.53 -14.37
CA PRO A 311 3.94 -23.88 -14.40
C PRO A 311 5.33 -23.92 -13.77
N ASP A 312 6.09 -22.83 -13.84
CA ASP A 312 7.43 -22.75 -13.27
C ASP A 312 7.46 -22.68 -11.74
N ILE A 313 6.31 -22.53 -11.07
CA ILE A 313 6.21 -22.57 -9.61
C ILE A 313 6.77 -23.89 -9.04
N GLU A 314 6.67 -24.99 -9.79
CA GLU A 314 7.21 -26.30 -9.39
C GLU A 314 8.74 -26.34 -9.31
N LYS A 315 9.44 -25.35 -9.86
CA LYS A 315 10.89 -25.17 -9.76
C LYS A 315 11.31 -24.52 -8.44
N LEU A 316 10.36 -23.92 -7.72
CA LEU A 316 10.58 -23.18 -6.50
C LEU A 316 10.33 -24.09 -5.28
N ASP A 317 11.25 -24.09 -4.33
CA ASP A 317 11.02 -24.73 -3.04
C ASP A 317 10.09 -23.86 -2.19
N THR A 318 8.80 -24.08 -2.34
CA THR A 318 7.75 -23.31 -1.65
C THR A 318 7.78 -23.52 -0.12
N SER A 319 8.37 -24.61 0.38
CA SER A 319 8.46 -24.90 1.83
C SER A 319 9.32 -23.87 2.60
N ARG A 320 10.20 -23.17 1.90
CA ARG A 320 11.08 -22.14 2.47
C ARG A 320 10.39 -20.81 2.71
N PHE A 321 9.19 -20.61 2.15
CA PHE A 321 8.49 -19.32 2.27
C PHE A 321 8.02 -19.04 3.70
N SER A 322 8.32 -17.84 4.16
CA SER A 322 7.94 -17.31 5.48
C SER A 322 6.68 -16.44 5.43
N SER A 323 6.36 -15.88 4.26
CA SER A 323 5.13 -15.11 4.08
C SER A 323 4.72 -14.95 2.61
N VAL A 324 3.41 -14.86 2.40
CA VAL A 324 2.79 -14.35 1.17
C VAL A 324 1.77 -13.29 1.59
N GLY A 325 2.08 -12.03 1.29
CA GLY A 325 1.26 -10.87 1.65
C GLY A 325 0.51 -10.31 0.45
N VAL A 326 -0.68 -9.78 0.71
CA VAL A 326 -1.48 -9.05 -0.29
C VAL A 326 -1.69 -7.62 0.18
N GLY A 327 -1.49 -6.67 -0.72
CA GLY A 327 -1.70 -5.26 -0.46
C GLY A 327 -2.49 -4.59 -1.58
N GLY A 328 -3.24 -3.52 -1.21
CA GLY A 328 -4.01 -2.72 -2.17
C GLY A 328 -5.36 -3.31 -2.60
N SER A 329 -5.66 -4.55 -2.25
CA SER A 329 -6.95 -5.23 -2.49
C SER A 329 -7.33 -6.12 -1.31
N ALA A 330 -8.58 -6.55 -1.25
CA ALA A 330 -9.06 -7.48 -0.24
C ALA A 330 -8.40 -8.87 -0.39
N SER A 331 -8.20 -9.55 0.74
CA SER A 331 -7.78 -10.95 0.76
C SER A 331 -9.01 -11.82 0.64
N THR A 332 -9.29 -12.35 -0.56
CA THR A 332 -10.46 -13.17 -0.81
C THR A 332 -10.32 -14.58 -0.21
N PRO A 333 -11.44 -15.28 0.12
CA PRO A 333 -11.40 -16.66 0.57
C PRO A 333 -10.69 -17.59 -0.39
N GLU A 334 -10.82 -17.34 -1.69
CA GLU A 334 -10.16 -18.11 -2.74
C GLU A 334 -8.64 -17.96 -2.69
N LEU A 335 -8.14 -16.73 -2.55
CA LEU A 335 -6.72 -16.47 -2.37
C LEU A 335 -6.16 -17.19 -1.15
N LEU A 336 -6.87 -17.12 0.00
CA LEU A 336 -6.44 -17.81 1.23
C LEU A 336 -6.32 -19.32 1.01
N ARG A 337 -7.26 -19.91 0.28
CA ARG A 337 -7.24 -21.34 -0.09
C ARG A 337 -6.08 -21.66 -1.02
N ALA A 338 -5.90 -20.90 -2.10
CA ALA A 338 -4.81 -21.12 -3.07
C ALA A 338 -3.42 -20.99 -2.42
N VAL A 339 -3.23 -20.02 -1.54
CA VAL A 339 -1.98 -19.88 -0.76
C VAL A 339 -1.79 -21.07 0.18
N ALA A 340 -2.83 -21.53 0.90
CA ALA A 340 -2.72 -22.67 1.81
C ALA A 340 -2.40 -23.98 1.07
N GLU A 341 -2.95 -24.18 -0.11
CA GLU A 341 -2.67 -25.35 -0.96
C GLU A 341 -1.22 -25.34 -1.47
N LYS A 342 -0.73 -24.21 -1.95
CA LYS A 342 0.61 -24.09 -2.53
C LYS A 342 1.71 -23.92 -1.51
N PHE A 343 1.42 -23.29 -0.38
CA PHE A 343 2.33 -23.00 0.73
C PHE A 343 1.74 -23.53 2.05
N PRO A 344 1.70 -24.86 2.28
CA PRO A 344 1.02 -25.43 3.46
C PRO A 344 1.50 -24.88 4.79
N GLN A 345 2.81 -24.54 4.90
CA GLN A 345 3.37 -23.93 6.12
C GLN A 345 2.83 -22.53 6.40
N LEU A 346 2.23 -21.87 5.39
CA LEU A 346 1.63 -20.54 5.52
C LEU A 346 0.12 -20.58 5.73
N GLU A 347 -0.48 -21.76 5.89
CA GLU A 347 -1.93 -21.91 6.05
C GLU A 347 -2.53 -20.95 7.09
N ASN A 348 -1.80 -20.67 8.17
CA ASN A 348 -2.21 -19.77 9.24
C ASN A 348 -1.47 -18.42 9.26
N SER A 349 -0.61 -18.17 8.27
CA SER A 349 0.30 -17.01 8.26
C SER A 349 -0.11 -15.91 7.28
N VAL A 350 -1.20 -16.08 6.54
CA VAL A 350 -1.75 -15.03 5.67
C VAL A 350 -2.49 -14.02 6.52
N GLY A 351 -2.23 -12.74 6.29
CA GLY A 351 -2.92 -11.66 6.97
C GLY A 351 -3.22 -10.51 6.02
N SER A 352 -4.12 -9.63 6.43
CA SER A 352 -4.53 -8.45 5.68
C SER A 352 -4.41 -7.20 6.53
N GLY A 353 -3.73 -6.18 6.00
CA GLY A 353 -3.67 -4.85 6.59
C GLY A 353 -4.66 -3.91 5.91
N TYR A 354 -5.35 -3.09 6.68
CA TYR A 354 -6.23 -2.04 6.17
C TYR A 354 -5.63 -0.66 6.42
N GLY A 355 -5.73 0.20 5.42
CA GLY A 355 -5.32 1.59 5.45
C GLY A 355 -5.21 2.19 4.05
N SER A 356 -4.96 3.48 4.00
CA SER A 356 -4.79 4.28 2.78
C SER A 356 -3.61 5.23 2.91
N SER A 357 -3.27 5.97 1.85
CA SER A 357 -2.25 7.02 1.93
C SER A 357 -2.63 8.10 2.95
N GLU A 358 -3.91 8.41 3.05
CA GLU A 358 -4.47 9.40 3.97
C GLU A 358 -4.36 8.98 5.43
N THR A 359 -4.48 7.68 5.71
CA THR A 359 -4.35 7.12 7.06
C THR A 359 -2.93 6.66 7.40
N GLY A 360 -1.95 6.95 6.54
CA GLY A 360 -0.55 6.58 6.74
C GLY A 360 -0.27 5.08 6.57
N GLY A 361 -1.14 4.38 5.86
CA GLY A 361 -0.86 3.04 5.34
C GLY A 361 -1.40 1.87 6.12
N LEU A 362 -1.42 1.92 7.45
CA LEU A 362 -1.74 0.73 8.24
C LEU A 362 -2.45 1.11 9.54
N VAL A 363 -3.76 0.91 9.60
CA VAL A 363 -4.58 1.25 10.78
C VAL A 363 -5.07 0.02 11.54
N SER A 364 -5.28 -1.10 10.86
CA SER A 364 -5.67 -2.37 11.49
C SER A 364 -5.03 -3.56 10.77
N TYR A 365 -5.05 -4.72 11.39
CA TYR A 365 -4.49 -5.94 10.83
C TYR A 365 -5.30 -7.17 11.27
N ALA A 366 -5.82 -7.90 10.30
CA ALA A 366 -6.46 -9.20 10.47
C ALA A 366 -5.47 -10.34 10.21
N ASN A 367 -5.42 -11.33 11.08
CA ASN A 367 -4.73 -12.60 10.82
C ASN A 367 -5.63 -13.57 10.05
N ASN A 368 -5.09 -14.72 9.66
CA ASN A 368 -5.80 -15.72 8.88
C ASN A 368 -7.08 -16.23 9.58
N ALA A 369 -7.05 -16.44 10.89
CA ALA A 369 -8.22 -16.91 11.63
C ALA A 369 -9.40 -15.92 11.51
N MET A 370 -9.14 -14.62 11.64
CA MET A 370 -10.14 -13.56 11.48
C MET A 370 -10.68 -13.49 10.05
N LEU A 371 -9.80 -13.63 9.05
CA LEU A 371 -10.19 -13.63 7.64
C LEU A 371 -11.05 -14.85 7.25
N ARG A 372 -10.80 -16.01 7.86
CA ARG A 372 -11.63 -17.21 7.66
C ARG A 372 -12.99 -17.09 8.34
N GLU A 373 -13.06 -16.40 9.48
CA GLU A 373 -14.31 -16.12 10.20
C GLU A 373 -15.19 -15.15 9.41
N ALA A 374 -14.60 -14.07 8.88
CA ALA A 374 -15.28 -13.08 8.05
C ALA A 374 -14.31 -12.45 7.05
N ALA A 375 -14.57 -12.62 5.76
CA ALA A 375 -13.69 -12.14 4.69
C ALA A 375 -13.54 -10.60 4.64
N ASN A 376 -14.53 -9.88 5.15
CA ASN A 376 -14.50 -8.42 5.26
C ASN A 376 -13.88 -7.90 6.58
N CYS A 377 -13.45 -8.79 7.48
CA CYS A 377 -12.76 -8.42 8.70
C CYS A 377 -11.34 -7.95 8.38
N VAL A 378 -11.01 -6.73 8.81
CA VAL A 378 -9.66 -6.16 8.67
C VAL A 378 -8.94 -6.07 10.03
N GLY A 379 -9.50 -6.70 11.05
CA GLY A 379 -8.89 -6.89 12.37
C GLY A 379 -9.04 -5.72 13.34
N PRO A 380 -8.45 -5.85 14.53
CA PRO A 380 -8.47 -4.80 15.53
C PRO A 380 -7.56 -3.63 15.13
N PRO A 381 -7.84 -2.40 15.66
CA PRO A 381 -6.93 -1.27 15.53
C PRO A 381 -5.52 -1.59 16.02
N LEU A 382 -4.51 -1.02 15.39
CA LEU A 382 -3.14 -1.08 15.90
C LEU A 382 -2.95 -0.20 17.14
N PRO A 383 -1.91 -0.40 17.95
CA PRO A 383 -1.80 0.22 19.28
C PRO A 383 -1.89 1.75 19.32
N THR A 384 -1.42 2.44 18.26
CA THR A 384 -1.47 3.91 18.17
C THR A 384 -2.66 4.44 17.40
N VAL A 385 -3.63 3.58 17.07
CA VAL A 385 -4.77 3.90 16.21
C VAL A 385 -6.07 3.85 16.98
N GLN A 386 -6.87 4.88 16.81
CA GLN A 386 -8.26 4.93 17.27
C GLN A 386 -9.18 4.87 16.04
N ILE A 387 -10.20 4.04 16.13
CA ILE A 387 -11.25 3.91 15.10
C ILE A 387 -12.60 4.16 15.76
N ARG A 388 -13.44 4.93 15.10
CA ARG A 388 -14.85 5.07 15.44
C ARG A 388 -15.71 4.92 14.19
N ILE A 389 -16.91 4.44 14.37
CA ILE A 389 -17.92 4.36 13.32
C ILE A 389 -18.93 5.47 13.58
N ALA A 390 -19.17 6.32 12.59
CA ALA A 390 -20.01 7.49 12.73
C ALA A 390 -21.17 7.48 11.72
N ASP A 391 -22.30 8.06 12.12
CA ASP A 391 -23.42 8.35 11.23
C ASP A 391 -23.14 9.55 10.29
N GLU A 392 -24.10 9.92 9.46
CA GLU A 392 -23.99 11.09 8.59
C GLU A 392 -23.84 12.41 9.35
N GLY A 393 -24.35 12.48 10.58
CA GLY A 393 -24.23 13.63 11.47
C GLY A 393 -22.88 13.69 12.22
N GLY A 394 -22.02 12.69 12.04
CA GLY A 394 -20.74 12.57 12.72
C GLY A 394 -20.82 12.10 14.17
N GLN A 395 -21.95 11.55 14.61
CA GLN A 395 -22.13 10.92 15.94
C GLN A 395 -21.75 9.44 15.86
N ASP A 396 -21.16 8.94 16.94
CA ASP A 396 -20.81 7.53 17.04
C ASP A 396 -22.08 6.65 17.00
N VAL A 397 -22.04 5.58 16.20
CA VAL A 397 -23.11 4.57 16.18
C VAL A 397 -22.83 3.44 17.18
N PRO A 398 -23.88 2.72 17.64
CA PRO A 398 -23.70 1.53 18.47
C PRO A 398 -22.83 0.46 17.83
N GLU A 399 -22.16 -0.35 18.65
CA GLU A 399 -21.36 -1.48 18.17
C GLU A 399 -22.24 -2.45 17.34
N GLY A 400 -21.71 -2.90 16.20
CA GLY A 400 -22.41 -3.75 15.23
C GLY A 400 -23.21 -2.99 14.18
N GLU A 401 -23.51 -1.71 14.38
CA GLU A 401 -24.14 -0.87 13.35
C GLU A 401 -23.11 -0.36 12.33
N ALA A 402 -23.54 -0.26 11.08
CA ALA A 402 -22.70 0.25 9.99
C ALA A 402 -22.72 1.77 9.94
N GLY A 403 -21.58 2.36 9.63
CA GLY A 403 -21.42 3.80 9.45
C GLY A 403 -20.09 4.13 8.80
N ARG A 404 -19.75 5.41 8.77
CA ARG A 404 -18.50 5.94 8.19
C ARG A 404 -17.33 5.57 9.10
N VAL A 405 -16.29 4.99 8.53
CA VAL A 405 -15.06 4.65 9.26
C VAL A 405 -14.21 5.90 9.44
N CYS A 406 -14.06 6.35 10.68
CA CYS A 406 -13.22 7.48 11.03
C CYS A 406 -12.00 7.01 11.83
N VAL A 407 -10.83 7.54 11.47
CA VAL A 407 -9.54 7.14 12.05
C VAL A 407 -8.83 8.34 12.67
N ARG A 408 -8.22 8.13 13.82
CA ARG A 408 -7.32 9.09 14.49
C ARG A 408 -6.05 8.37 14.89
N SER A 409 -4.90 8.92 14.49
CA SER A 409 -3.61 8.29 14.74
C SER A 409 -2.46 9.25 14.40
N PRO A 410 -1.26 9.07 14.99
CA PRO A 410 -0.04 9.76 14.54
C PRO A 410 0.41 9.36 13.12
N LEU A 411 -0.21 8.32 12.51
CA LEU A 411 0.02 7.92 11.13
C LEU A 411 -0.71 8.80 10.11
N VAL A 412 -1.82 9.45 10.51
CA VAL A 412 -2.67 10.22 9.58
C VAL A 412 -1.87 11.32 8.90
N MET A 413 -2.08 11.49 7.59
CA MET A 413 -1.45 12.53 6.78
C MET A 413 -1.58 13.92 7.41
N LEU A 414 -0.69 14.83 7.03
CA LEU A 414 -0.78 16.22 7.45
C LEU A 414 -1.99 16.91 6.84
N GLU A 415 -2.10 16.81 5.52
CA GLU A 415 -3.17 17.42 4.74
C GLU A 415 -3.17 16.90 3.28
N TYR A 416 -4.20 17.24 2.53
CA TYR A 416 -4.11 17.29 1.07
C TYR A 416 -3.47 18.63 0.66
N LEU A 417 -2.29 18.57 0.06
CA LEU A 417 -1.52 19.76 -0.31
C LEU A 417 -2.33 20.69 -1.22
N ASN A 418 -2.39 21.97 -0.85
CA ASN A 418 -3.09 23.03 -1.60
C ASN A 418 -4.57 22.71 -1.93
N ASN A 419 -5.25 21.88 -1.10
CA ASN A 419 -6.64 21.53 -1.31
C ASN A 419 -7.50 21.74 -0.05
N PRO A 420 -7.78 23.02 0.32
CA PRO A 420 -8.52 23.33 1.55
C PRO A 420 -9.94 22.76 1.57
N LYS A 421 -10.56 22.59 0.40
CA LYS A 421 -11.89 21.98 0.29
C LYS A 421 -11.83 20.51 0.71
N ALA A 422 -10.93 19.72 0.13
CA ALA A 422 -10.79 18.32 0.49
C ALA A 422 -10.36 18.14 1.96
N ASN A 423 -9.52 19.04 2.48
CA ASN A 423 -9.15 19.03 3.89
C ASN A 423 -10.36 19.26 4.81
N ALA A 424 -11.19 20.25 4.50
CA ALA A 424 -12.41 20.54 5.27
C ALA A 424 -13.46 19.40 5.19
N GLU A 425 -13.51 18.68 4.08
CA GLU A 425 -14.44 17.55 3.88
C GLU A 425 -13.99 16.27 4.58
N ASN A 426 -12.67 16.03 4.69
CA ASN A 426 -12.16 14.75 5.20
C ASN A 426 -11.65 14.83 6.64
N PHE A 427 -11.15 15.99 7.12
CA PHE A 427 -10.73 16.15 8.51
C PHE A 427 -11.90 16.60 9.39
N LEU A 428 -12.13 15.83 10.43
CA LEU A 428 -13.11 16.12 11.48
C LEU A 428 -12.39 16.72 12.71
N PRO A 429 -13.12 17.40 13.63
CA PRO A 429 -12.54 17.93 14.86
C PRO A 429 -11.73 16.88 15.64
N GLY A 430 -10.59 17.28 16.25
CA GLY A 430 -9.72 16.37 16.99
C GLY A 430 -8.82 15.51 16.11
N ARG A 431 -8.51 15.95 14.89
CA ARG A 431 -7.64 15.26 13.94
C ARG A 431 -8.17 13.88 13.51
N TRP A 432 -9.47 13.65 13.62
CA TRP A 432 -10.10 12.50 12.99
C TRP A 432 -10.14 12.69 11.47
N ILE A 433 -9.90 11.61 10.72
CA ILE A 433 -10.07 11.58 9.28
C ILE A 433 -11.19 10.60 8.91
N ASP A 434 -12.09 11.05 8.07
CA ASP A 434 -13.06 10.19 7.40
C ASP A 434 -12.37 9.47 6.24
N THR A 435 -12.34 8.14 6.29
CA THR A 435 -11.66 7.32 5.28
C THR A 435 -12.42 7.25 3.95
N GLY A 436 -13.70 7.60 3.96
CA GLY A 436 -14.62 7.37 2.84
C GLY A 436 -15.06 5.91 2.70
N ASP A 437 -14.72 5.06 3.66
CA ASP A 437 -15.16 3.67 3.72
C ASP A 437 -16.33 3.54 4.72
N LEU A 438 -17.22 2.60 4.45
CA LEU A 438 -18.28 2.16 5.36
C LEU A 438 -17.84 0.87 6.04
N GLY A 439 -18.13 0.78 7.33
CA GLY A 439 -17.77 -0.39 8.13
C GLY A 439 -18.51 -0.44 9.45
N ARG A 440 -18.21 -1.45 10.23
CA ARG A 440 -18.73 -1.64 11.60
C ARG A 440 -17.67 -2.21 12.51
N MET A 441 -17.80 -1.94 13.81
CA MET A 441 -17.01 -2.63 14.84
C MET A 441 -17.80 -3.80 15.37
N ILE A 442 -17.19 -5.00 15.41
CA ILE A 442 -17.76 -6.22 15.99
C ILE A 442 -16.67 -6.85 16.86
N ASP A 443 -16.93 -7.04 18.15
CA ASP A 443 -15.97 -7.61 19.11
C ASP A 443 -14.60 -6.94 19.05
N GLY A 444 -14.57 -5.59 18.93
CA GLY A 444 -13.36 -4.79 18.84
C GLY A 444 -12.58 -4.93 17.53
N ARG A 445 -13.15 -5.56 16.50
CA ARG A 445 -12.57 -5.73 15.16
C ARG A 445 -13.32 -4.89 14.13
N LEU A 446 -12.58 -4.26 13.23
CA LEU A 446 -13.16 -3.52 12.11
C LEU A 446 -13.53 -4.47 10.97
N HIS A 447 -14.75 -4.32 10.48
CA HIS A 447 -15.27 -4.98 9.28
C HIS A 447 -15.60 -3.92 8.24
N ILE A 448 -14.99 -4.01 7.04
CA ILE A 448 -15.25 -3.08 5.95
C ILE A 448 -16.38 -3.63 5.08
N GLU A 449 -17.42 -2.81 4.90
CA GLU A 449 -18.58 -3.18 4.10
C GLU A 449 -18.44 -2.73 2.64
N SER A 450 -18.04 -1.47 2.43
CA SER A 450 -17.90 -0.88 1.09
C SER A 450 -17.13 0.44 1.16
N ARG A 451 -16.83 1.01 -0.02
CA ARG A 451 -16.61 2.44 -0.13
C ARG A 451 -17.93 3.19 -0.21
N LEU A 452 -17.99 4.33 0.44
CA LEU A 452 -19.21 5.16 0.43
C LEU A 452 -19.68 5.47 -1.00
N ARG A 453 -18.76 5.76 -1.92
CA ARG A 453 -19.04 6.06 -3.33
C ARG A 453 -19.44 4.84 -4.16
N ASP A 454 -19.05 3.64 -3.78
CA ASP A 454 -19.28 2.40 -4.51
C ASP A 454 -20.57 1.70 -4.03
N MET A 455 -21.17 2.20 -2.94
CA MET A 455 -22.43 1.68 -2.39
C MET A 455 -23.56 1.91 -3.40
N ILE A 456 -24.32 0.86 -3.67
CA ILE A 456 -25.47 0.89 -4.58
C ILE A 456 -26.73 1.16 -3.77
N ILE A 457 -27.49 2.20 -4.14
CA ILE A 457 -28.75 2.55 -3.48
C ILE A 457 -29.90 2.10 -4.37
N ARG A 458 -30.53 0.98 -4.02
CA ARG A 458 -31.61 0.37 -4.80
C ARG A 458 -32.91 0.33 -4.02
N GLY A 459 -33.89 1.13 -4.44
CA GLY A 459 -35.21 1.16 -3.79
C GLY A 459 -35.17 1.55 -2.31
N GLY A 460 -34.15 2.31 -1.89
CA GLY A 460 -33.92 2.67 -0.49
C GLY A 460 -33.05 1.69 0.30
N GLU A 461 -32.67 0.56 -0.30
CA GLU A 461 -31.75 -0.42 0.30
C GLU A 461 -30.30 -0.08 -0.05
N ASN A 462 -29.41 -0.14 0.94
CA ASN A 462 -27.96 0.00 0.77
C ASN A 462 -27.36 -1.36 0.43
N ILE A 463 -26.80 -1.50 -0.76
CA ILE A 463 -26.18 -2.72 -1.25
C ILE A 463 -24.67 -2.50 -1.36
N TYR A 464 -23.92 -3.41 -0.79
CA TYR A 464 -22.47 -3.35 -0.78
C TYR A 464 -21.88 -4.26 -1.87
N PRO A 465 -21.24 -3.73 -2.90
CA PRO A 465 -20.68 -4.51 -4.01
C PRO A 465 -19.80 -5.67 -3.57
N ALA A 466 -18.96 -5.47 -2.55
CA ALA A 466 -18.04 -6.48 -2.06
C ALA A 466 -18.73 -7.79 -1.59
N GLU A 467 -19.92 -7.69 -1.01
CA GLU A 467 -20.69 -8.88 -0.59
C GLU A 467 -21.09 -9.73 -1.80
N ILE A 468 -21.47 -9.08 -2.88
CA ILE A 468 -21.88 -9.76 -4.12
C ILE A 468 -20.65 -10.27 -4.86
N GLU A 469 -19.58 -9.47 -4.94
CA GLU A 469 -18.29 -9.87 -5.53
C GLU A 469 -17.74 -11.12 -4.85
N ASN A 470 -17.65 -11.12 -3.52
CA ASN A 470 -17.20 -12.28 -2.73
C ASN A 470 -18.06 -13.54 -3.00
N ARG A 471 -19.38 -13.37 -3.23
CA ARG A 471 -20.24 -14.51 -3.56
C ARG A 471 -19.96 -15.05 -4.96
N ILE A 472 -19.85 -14.17 -5.95
CA ILE A 472 -19.63 -14.55 -7.35
C ILE A 472 -18.24 -15.16 -7.55
N GLU A 473 -17.21 -14.68 -6.86
CA GLU A 473 -15.84 -15.23 -6.90
C GLU A 473 -15.77 -16.71 -6.46
N LEU A 474 -16.74 -17.18 -5.67
CA LEU A 474 -16.83 -18.59 -5.28
C LEU A 474 -17.43 -19.48 -6.38
N HIS A 475 -17.90 -18.90 -7.48
CA HIS A 475 -18.44 -19.69 -8.60
C HIS A 475 -17.30 -20.36 -9.37
N PRO A 476 -17.35 -21.69 -9.66
CA PRO A 476 -16.23 -22.45 -10.24
C PRO A 476 -15.78 -21.96 -11.62
N ASP A 477 -16.66 -21.29 -12.35
CA ASP A 477 -16.39 -20.81 -13.70
C ASP A 477 -15.95 -19.34 -13.77
N VAL A 478 -15.78 -18.63 -12.64
CA VAL A 478 -15.46 -17.21 -12.58
C VAL A 478 -14.01 -17.00 -12.19
N ALA A 479 -13.29 -16.19 -12.99
CA ALA A 479 -11.92 -15.75 -12.71
C ALA A 479 -11.89 -14.38 -12.04
N GLU A 480 -12.73 -13.43 -12.52
CA GLU A 480 -12.78 -12.07 -11.97
C GLU A 480 -14.21 -11.55 -11.98
N VAL A 481 -14.53 -10.70 -11.01
CA VAL A 481 -15.81 -10.00 -10.98
C VAL A 481 -15.66 -8.57 -10.44
N ALA A 482 -16.48 -7.68 -10.95
CA ALA A 482 -16.70 -6.36 -10.37
C ALA A 482 -18.19 -6.04 -10.39
N VAL A 483 -18.68 -5.49 -9.28
CA VAL A 483 -20.08 -5.12 -9.12
C VAL A 483 -20.19 -3.60 -8.95
N HIS A 484 -21.12 -3.00 -9.67
CA HIS A 484 -21.40 -1.56 -9.58
C HIS A 484 -22.90 -1.26 -9.79
N GLY A 485 -23.30 -0.05 -9.41
CA GLY A 485 -24.64 0.44 -9.67
C GLY A 485 -24.81 0.93 -11.12
N VAL A 486 -25.99 0.76 -11.66
CA VAL A 486 -26.43 1.39 -12.92
C VAL A 486 -27.68 2.17 -12.63
N ASP A 487 -27.74 3.43 -13.05
CA ASP A 487 -28.88 4.29 -12.80
C ASP A 487 -30.18 3.71 -13.32
N ASP A 488 -31.23 3.74 -12.51
CA ASP A 488 -32.58 3.28 -12.82
C ASP A 488 -33.61 4.31 -12.38
N ARG A 489 -34.56 4.56 -13.24
CA ARG A 489 -35.60 5.61 -13.02
C ARG A 489 -36.53 5.30 -11.83
N GLU A 490 -36.79 4.02 -11.57
CA GLU A 490 -37.76 3.58 -10.55
C GLU A 490 -37.08 3.25 -9.22
N LEU A 491 -35.95 2.54 -9.29
CA LEU A 491 -35.24 2.01 -8.14
C LEU A 491 -34.09 2.91 -7.67
N GLY A 492 -33.77 3.99 -8.40
CA GLY A 492 -32.55 4.76 -8.19
C GLY A 492 -31.36 4.10 -8.89
N GLN A 493 -31.00 2.91 -8.44
CA GLN A 493 -29.96 2.10 -9.09
C GLN A 493 -30.37 0.63 -9.18
N ARG A 494 -29.78 -0.10 -10.14
CA ARG A 494 -29.78 -1.57 -10.24
C ARG A 494 -28.39 -2.12 -10.07
N VAL A 495 -28.32 -3.35 -9.61
CA VAL A 495 -27.06 -4.07 -9.43
C VAL A 495 -26.61 -4.65 -10.76
N LYS A 496 -25.40 -4.29 -11.21
CA LYS A 496 -24.72 -4.88 -12.35
C LYS A 496 -23.44 -5.59 -11.91
N ALA A 497 -23.28 -6.86 -12.34
CA ALA A 497 -22.05 -7.62 -12.21
C ALA A 497 -21.35 -7.73 -13.57
N VAL A 498 -20.07 -7.41 -13.63
CA VAL A 498 -19.19 -7.66 -14.79
C VAL A 498 -18.29 -8.82 -14.43
N VAL A 499 -18.43 -9.93 -15.16
CA VAL A 499 -17.82 -11.22 -14.86
C VAL A 499 -16.83 -11.60 -15.95
N VAL A 500 -15.63 -12.01 -15.58
CA VAL A 500 -14.63 -12.61 -16.46
C VAL A 500 -14.58 -14.11 -16.14
N PRO A 501 -14.92 -15.01 -17.08
CA PRO A 501 -14.86 -16.45 -16.86
C PRO A 501 -13.43 -16.99 -16.77
N ASN A 502 -13.27 -18.12 -16.11
CA ASN A 502 -12.06 -18.94 -16.21
C ASN A 502 -11.79 -19.37 -17.66
N GLU A 503 -10.53 -19.61 -18.01
CA GLU A 503 -10.16 -20.06 -19.34
C GLU A 503 -10.87 -21.37 -19.68
N GLY A 504 -11.58 -21.40 -20.80
CA GLY A 504 -12.36 -22.57 -21.24
C GLY A 504 -13.76 -22.67 -20.63
N SER A 505 -14.13 -21.83 -19.67
CA SER A 505 -15.48 -21.78 -19.10
C SER A 505 -16.39 -20.80 -19.86
N ASP A 506 -17.70 -21.04 -19.79
CA ASP A 506 -18.73 -20.20 -20.43
C ASP A 506 -20.01 -20.17 -19.58
N PRO A 507 -19.95 -19.59 -18.36
CA PRO A 507 -21.12 -19.50 -17.49
C PRO A 507 -22.21 -18.63 -18.15
N SER A 508 -23.47 -19.04 -18.00
CA SER A 508 -24.58 -18.19 -18.41
C SER A 508 -24.90 -17.12 -17.34
N GLU A 509 -25.51 -16.00 -17.75
CA GLU A 509 -26.01 -14.99 -16.80
C GLU A 509 -26.96 -15.61 -15.76
N ASP A 510 -27.82 -16.54 -16.17
CA ASP A 510 -28.77 -17.22 -15.27
C ASP A 510 -28.04 -18.10 -14.26
N ALA A 511 -26.97 -18.79 -14.65
CA ALA A 511 -26.17 -19.60 -13.72
C ALA A 511 -25.52 -18.73 -12.61
N ILE A 512 -24.96 -17.57 -12.97
CA ILE A 512 -24.40 -16.62 -12.00
C ILE A 512 -25.51 -16.05 -11.11
N ARG A 513 -26.67 -15.70 -11.68
CA ARG A 513 -27.82 -15.16 -10.94
C ARG A 513 -28.37 -16.18 -9.95
N ASP A 514 -28.58 -17.40 -10.37
CA ASP A 514 -29.06 -18.49 -9.52
C ASP A 514 -28.08 -18.79 -8.39
N PHE A 515 -26.78 -18.81 -8.68
CA PHE A 515 -25.74 -18.97 -7.69
C PHE A 515 -25.76 -17.86 -6.63
N CYS A 516 -25.97 -16.61 -7.03
CA CYS A 516 -26.16 -15.50 -6.10
C CYS A 516 -27.41 -15.67 -5.24
N ALA A 517 -28.53 -16.08 -5.84
CA ALA A 517 -29.82 -16.22 -5.18
C ALA A 517 -29.85 -17.29 -4.08
N GLU A 518 -28.93 -18.26 -4.09
CA GLU A 518 -28.82 -19.28 -3.06
C GLU A 518 -28.53 -18.70 -1.67
N THR A 519 -27.82 -17.57 -1.59
CA THR A 519 -27.32 -17.04 -0.32
C THR A 519 -27.57 -15.54 -0.11
N LEU A 520 -27.78 -14.78 -1.19
CA LEU A 520 -27.99 -13.34 -1.12
C LEU A 520 -29.49 -13.00 -1.04
N ALA A 521 -29.80 -11.90 -0.35
CA ALA A 521 -31.15 -11.34 -0.38
C ALA A 521 -31.53 -10.97 -1.82
N TYR A 522 -32.81 -11.11 -2.19
CA TYR A 522 -33.30 -10.94 -3.57
C TYR A 522 -32.93 -9.59 -4.20
N PHE A 523 -32.87 -8.52 -3.41
CA PHE A 523 -32.54 -7.18 -3.88
C PHE A 523 -31.03 -6.98 -4.14
N LYS A 524 -30.17 -7.88 -3.64
CA LYS A 524 -28.72 -7.92 -3.87
C LYS A 524 -28.32 -8.76 -5.10
N VAL A 525 -29.21 -9.63 -5.56
CA VAL A 525 -28.95 -10.48 -6.73
C VAL A 525 -28.80 -9.59 -7.97
N PRO A 526 -27.69 -9.71 -8.74
CA PRO A 526 -27.47 -8.86 -9.91
C PRO A 526 -28.57 -9.03 -10.96
N GLU A 527 -29.20 -7.92 -11.32
CA GLU A 527 -30.22 -7.89 -12.39
C GLU A 527 -29.57 -7.81 -13.76
N LEU A 528 -28.41 -7.16 -13.84
CA LEU A 528 -27.62 -7.01 -15.03
C LEU A 528 -26.32 -7.80 -14.86
N ILE A 529 -26.02 -8.67 -15.79
CA ILE A 529 -24.78 -9.44 -15.81
C ILE A 529 -24.14 -9.24 -17.17
N GLU A 530 -22.87 -8.88 -17.18
CA GLU A 530 -22.05 -8.75 -18.37
C GLU A 530 -20.94 -9.79 -18.31
N ILE A 531 -20.93 -10.74 -19.24
CA ILE A 531 -19.84 -11.70 -19.38
C ILE A 531 -18.86 -11.14 -20.41
N ARG A 532 -17.61 -10.92 -20.00
CA ARG A 532 -16.56 -10.39 -20.88
C ARG A 532 -15.35 -11.31 -20.89
N ARG A 533 -14.63 -11.32 -22.00
CA ARG A 533 -13.42 -12.15 -22.17
C ARG A 533 -12.13 -11.39 -21.84
N GLU A 534 -12.15 -10.07 -21.90
CA GLU A 534 -11.02 -9.24 -21.53
C GLU A 534 -10.97 -9.08 -20.02
N PRO A 535 -9.75 -9.06 -19.42
CA PRO A 535 -9.57 -8.79 -17.99
C PRO A 535 -10.24 -7.48 -17.55
N LEU A 536 -10.59 -7.36 -16.28
CA LEU A 536 -11.13 -6.12 -15.72
C LEU A 536 -10.10 -4.99 -15.79
N PRO A 537 -10.52 -3.75 -16.09
CA PRO A 537 -9.61 -2.61 -16.11
C PRO A 537 -9.04 -2.37 -14.72
N ARG A 538 -7.72 -2.24 -14.63
CA ARG A 538 -7.01 -2.07 -13.37
C ARG A 538 -6.07 -0.87 -13.44
N ASN A 539 -5.84 -0.27 -12.28
CA ASN A 539 -4.81 0.76 -12.14
C ASN A 539 -3.42 0.14 -11.88
N ALA A 540 -2.41 0.98 -11.76
CA ALA A 540 -1.03 0.61 -11.50
C ALA A 540 -0.79 -0.27 -10.25
N THR A 541 -1.70 -0.26 -9.29
CA THR A 541 -1.64 -1.10 -8.09
C THR A 541 -2.42 -2.39 -8.21
N GLY A 542 -2.96 -2.69 -9.41
CA GLY A 542 -3.78 -3.86 -9.67
C GLY A 542 -5.23 -3.73 -9.20
N LYS A 543 -5.67 -2.56 -8.73
CA LYS A 543 -7.05 -2.33 -8.27
C LYS A 543 -7.98 -2.11 -9.45
N VAL A 544 -9.14 -2.80 -9.44
CA VAL A 544 -10.18 -2.63 -10.47
C VAL A 544 -10.70 -1.19 -10.50
N MET A 545 -10.76 -0.63 -11.70
CA MET A 545 -11.27 0.72 -11.96
C MET A 545 -12.75 0.68 -12.32
N LYS A 546 -13.62 0.60 -11.29
CA LYS A 546 -15.08 0.51 -11.48
C LYS A 546 -15.65 1.65 -12.32
N HIS A 547 -15.15 2.88 -12.16
CA HIS A 547 -15.58 4.04 -12.94
C HIS A 547 -15.40 3.87 -14.47
N VAL A 548 -14.40 3.05 -14.89
CA VAL A 548 -14.23 2.68 -16.30
C VAL A 548 -15.33 1.73 -16.75
N LEU A 549 -15.72 0.77 -15.88
CA LEU A 549 -16.84 -0.15 -16.14
C LEU A 549 -18.20 0.56 -16.17
N GLU A 550 -18.32 1.66 -15.43
CA GLU A 550 -19.49 2.55 -15.41
C GLU A 550 -19.56 3.49 -16.63
N GLY A 551 -18.52 3.51 -17.48
CA GLY A 551 -18.45 4.42 -18.63
C GLY A 551 -18.13 5.88 -18.25
N LEU A 552 -17.64 6.11 -17.04
CA LEU A 552 -17.29 7.44 -16.52
C LEU A 552 -15.82 7.82 -16.76
N GLY A 553 -15.08 7.01 -17.49
CA GLY A 553 -13.68 7.26 -17.81
C GLY A 553 -13.12 6.24 -18.80
N GLU A 554 -11.92 6.52 -19.31
CA GLU A 554 -11.19 5.61 -20.18
C GLU A 554 -10.10 4.86 -19.40
N ASN A 555 -9.81 3.62 -19.80
CA ASN A 555 -8.66 2.90 -19.28
C ASN A 555 -7.40 3.40 -19.99
N THR A 556 -6.74 4.39 -19.40
CA THR A 556 -5.46 4.92 -19.89
C THR A 556 -4.26 4.14 -19.36
N PHE A 557 -4.48 3.20 -18.43
CA PHE A 557 -3.41 2.39 -17.88
C PHE A 557 -2.99 1.31 -18.87
N VAL A 558 -1.73 1.38 -19.30
CA VAL A 558 -1.04 0.31 -20.02
C VAL A 558 0.05 -0.22 -19.11
N GLU A 559 -0.02 -1.51 -18.76
CA GLU A 559 1.05 -2.17 -18.01
C GLU A 559 2.33 -2.12 -18.85
N GLU A 560 3.33 -1.38 -18.38
CA GLU A 560 4.59 -1.16 -19.11
C GLU A 560 5.76 -1.93 -18.51
#